data_122ec839b4bf9dfdcf84b584b2c253ce
#
_entry.id   122ec839b4bf9dfdcf84b584b2c253ce
#
_cell.length_a   1.000
_cell.length_b   1.000
_cell.length_c   1.000
_cell.angle_alpha   90.00
_cell.angle_beta   90.00
_cell.angle_gamma   90.00
#
_symmetry.space_group_name_H-M   'P 1'
#
loop_
_entity.id
_entity.type
_entity.pdbx_description
1 polymer ?
#
loop_
_entity_poly.entity_id
_entity_poly.type
_entity_poly.pdbx_seq_one_letter_code
_entity_poly.pdbx_strand_id
1 'polypeptide(L)'
;MSQNKEVISTLNGLIETLRDGQEGYKQSADGVDDRQLKTLFDTLSLQRSKFAGELQNEVVNMGDPDPEDASSLTGSMHRAWINVKSAVTNRDRHAILAEAERGEDAAVSAYSDAMEKNLPAPIKEVVSRQSVEVKAAHDKIRALRDSTAQS
;
A
#
# COMPACT_ATOMS: atom_id res chain seq x y z
N MET A 1 24.62 -8.14 10.98
CA MET A 1 24.70 -8.79 9.70
C MET A 1 23.49 -9.60 9.39
N SER A 2 23.17 -10.72 10.08
CA SER A 2 21.88 -11.37 9.85
C SER A 2 20.71 -10.46 10.22
N GLN A 3 20.91 -9.63 11.26
CA GLN A 3 19.89 -8.66 11.68
C GLN A 3 19.62 -7.61 10.61
N ASN A 4 20.67 -7.13 9.93
CA ASN A 4 20.50 -6.17 8.84
C ASN A 4 19.78 -6.80 7.65
N LYS A 5 20.09 -8.05 7.33
CA LYS A 5 19.39 -8.77 6.26
C LYS A 5 17.91 -8.90 6.55
N GLU A 6 17.57 -9.18 7.79
CA GLU A 6 16.17 -9.31 8.19
C GLU A 6 15.44 -7.97 8.10
N VAL A 7 16.08 -6.89 8.51
CA VAL A 7 15.52 -5.55 8.41
C VAL A 7 15.32 -5.17 6.93
N ILE A 8 16.33 -5.39 6.10
CA ILE A 8 16.25 -5.10 4.66
C ILE A 8 15.13 -5.91 4.02
N SER A 9 15.01 -7.19 4.36
CA SER A 9 13.94 -8.04 3.83
C SER A 9 12.57 -7.51 4.23
N THR A 10 12.42 -7.08 5.49
CA THR A 10 11.16 -6.51 5.98
C THR A 10 10.82 -5.24 5.21
N LEU A 11 11.78 -4.34 5.03
CA LEU A 11 11.55 -3.10 4.28
C LEU A 11 11.23 -3.36 2.81
N ASN A 12 11.92 -4.31 2.18
CA ASN A 12 11.62 -4.67 0.81
C ASN A 12 10.20 -5.22 0.65
N GLY A 13 9.73 -5.99 1.63
CA GLY A 13 8.35 -6.47 1.63
C GLY A 13 7.35 -5.32 1.70
N LEU A 14 7.63 -4.31 2.53
CA LEU A 14 6.78 -3.12 2.60
C LEU A 14 6.82 -2.32 1.31
N ILE A 15 8.00 -2.20 0.69
CA ILE A 15 8.14 -1.49 -0.58
C ILE A 15 7.28 -2.16 -1.66
N GLU A 16 7.32 -3.49 -1.74
CA GLU A 16 6.47 -4.23 -2.68
C GLU A 16 4.99 -3.96 -2.43
N THR A 17 4.57 -3.99 -1.17
CA THR A 17 3.21 -3.69 -0.78
C THR A 17 2.80 -2.29 -1.21
N LEU A 18 3.69 -1.32 -1.00
CA LEU A 18 3.44 0.07 -1.36
C LEU A 18 3.34 0.25 -2.87
N ARG A 19 4.20 -0.43 -3.64
CA ARG A 19 4.14 -0.36 -5.10
C ARG A 19 2.87 -0.99 -5.63
N ASP A 20 2.43 -2.10 -5.05
CA ASP A 20 1.16 -2.72 -5.41
C ASP A 20 0.00 -1.76 -5.14
N GLY A 21 0.01 -1.10 -3.99
CA GLY A 21 -1.01 -0.11 -3.64
C GLY A 21 -0.99 1.09 -4.57
N GLN A 22 0.19 1.58 -4.91
CA GLN A 22 0.36 2.69 -5.85
C GLN A 22 -0.33 2.37 -7.18
N GLU A 23 -0.04 1.21 -7.73
CA GLU A 23 -0.62 0.78 -9.02
C GLU A 23 -2.12 0.52 -8.90
N GLY A 24 -2.55 -0.13 -7.81
CA GLY A 24 -3.96 -0.42 -7.58
C GLY A 24 -4.80 0.85 -7.49
N TYR A 25 -4.32 1.85 -6.75
CA TYR A 25 -5.02 3.14 -6.64
C TYR A 25 -5.03 3.89 -7.96
N LYS A 26 -3.93 3.82 -8.70
CA LYS A 26 -3.88 4.47 -10.01
C LYS A 26 -4.94 3.90 -10.95
N GLN A 27 -5.05 2.57 -10.99
CA GLN A 27 -6.07 1.90 -11.79
C GLN A 27 -7.48 2.23 -11.29
N SER A 28 -7.66 2.29 -9.97
CA SER A 28 -8.96 2.63 -9.38
C SER A 28 -9.40 4.03 -9.78
N ALA A 29 -8.48 4.98 -9.82
CA ALA A 29 -8.79 6.35 -10.25
C ALA A 29 -9.30 6.40 -11.68
N ASP A 30 -8.76 5.53 -12.54
CA ASP A 30 -9.17 5.47 -13.94
C ASP A 30 -10.58 4.89 -14.12
N GLY A 31 -11.07 4.14 -13.13
CA GLY A 31 -12.34 3.44 -13.20
C GLY A 31 -13.53 4.18 -12.59
N VAL A 32 -13.33 5.36 -12.02
CA VAL A 32 -14.40 6.12 -11.39
C VAL A 32 -14.60 7.45 -12.10
N ASP A 33 -15.87 7.89 -12.17
CA ASP A 33 -16.21 9.18 -12.75
C ASP A 33 -16.34 10.27 -11.68
N ASP A 34 -16.54 9.87 -10.43
CA ASP A 34 -16.66 10.78 -9.31
C ASP A 34 -15.33 11.49 -9.06
N ARG A 35 -15.33 12.81 -9.21
CA ARG A 35 -14.12 13.62 -9.08
C ARG A 35 -13.48 13.48 -7.70
N GLN A 36 -14.30 13.41 -6.65
CA GLN A 36 -13.79 13.30 -5.29
C GLN A 36 -13.07 11.94 -5.08
N LEU A 37 -13.66 10.86 -5.57
CA LEU A 37 -13.03 9.54 -5.50
C LEU A 37 -11.76 9.48 -6.34
N LYS A 38 -11.81 10.05 -7.54
CA LYS A 38 -10.65 10.07 -8.43
C LYS A 38 -9.49 10.80 -7.75
N THR A 39 -9.77 11.96 -7.15
CA THR A 39 -8.77 12.74 -6.43
C THR A 39 -8.21 11.94 -5.23
N LEU A 40 -9.10 11.29 -4.49
CA LEU A 40 -8.68 10.47 -3.35
C LEU A 40 -7.74 9.35 -3.80
N PHE A 41 -8.12 8.60 -4.82
CA PHE A 41 -7.29 7.49 -5.31
C PHE A 41 -5.96 7.99 -5.84
N ASP A 42 -5.95 9.10 -6.59
CA ASP A 42 -4.70 9.70 -7.08
C ASP A 42 -3.81 10.13 -5.91
N THR A 43 -4.39 10.73 -4.89
CA THR A 43 -3.67 11.16 -3.69
C THR A 43 -3.05 9.97 -2.96
N LEU A 44 -3.82 8.88 -2.82
CA LEU A 44 -3.32 7.69 -2.14
C LEU A 44 -2.25 6.98 -2.96
N SER A 45 -2.39 6.97 -4.29
CA SER A 45 -1.35 6.42 -5.16
C SER A 45 -0.03 7.18 -4.96
N LEU A 46 -0.10 8.51 -4.92
CA LEU A 46 1.06 9.36 -4.71
C LEU A 46 1.67 9.12 -3.33
N GLN A 47 0.84 8.99 -2.31
CA GLN A 47 1.29 8.70 -0.95
C GLN A 47 2.10 7.40 -0.90
N ARG A 48 1.59 6.34 -1.55
CA ARG A 48 2.26 5.04 -1.54
C ARG A 48 3.59 5.11 -2.28
N SER A 49 3.66 5.87 -3.36
CA SER A 49 4.91 6.10 -4.08
C SER A 49 5.93 6.81 -3.19
N LYS A 50 5.49 7.83 -2.47
CA LYS A 50 6.36 8.60 -1.57
C LYS A 50 6.88 7.71 -0.43
N PHE A 51 5.99 6.92 0.16
CA PHE A 51 6.37 6.01 1.25
C PHE A 51 7.38 4.97 0.77
N ALA A 52 7.17 4.42 -0.42
CA ALA A 52 8.11 3.46 -1.00
C ALA A 52 9.49 4.10 -1.18
N GLY A 53 9.54 5.34 -1.66
CA GLY A 53 10.79 6.07 -1.81
C GLY A 53 11.51 6.29 -0.49
N GLU A 54 10.77 6.61 0.58
CA GLU A 54 11.36 6.76 1.91
C GLU A 54 12.01 5.45 2.39
N LEU A 55 11.33 4.32 2.19
CA LEU A 55 11.86 3.02 2.60
C LEU A 55 13.04 2.58 1.73
N GLN A 56 12.99 2.90 0.44
CA GLN A 56 14.11 2.63 -0.46
C GLN A 56 15.38 3.36 0.00
N ASN A 57 15.23 4.60 0.45
CA ASN A 57 16.35 5.36 0.98
C ASN A 57 16.93 4.70 2.24
N GLU A 58 16.07 4.17 3.10
CA GLU A 58 16.54 3.45 4.30
C GLU A 58 17.31 2.19 3.92
N VAL A 59 16.84 1.45 2.92
CA VAL A 59 17.51 0.24 2.45
C VAL A 59 18.89 0.58 1.88
N VAL A 60 18.98 1.64 1.07
CA VAL A 60 20.26 2.10 0.50
C VAL A 60 21.20 2.49 1.63
N ASN A 61 20.70 3.20 2.64
CA ASN A 61 21.52 3.63 3.78
C ASN A 61 22.03 2.45 4.60
N MET A 62 21.36 1.31 4.53
CA MET A 62 21.80 0.09 5.20
C MET A 62 22.81 -0.72 4.39
N GLY A 63 23.19 -0.23 3.22
CA GLY A 63 24.22 -0.84 2.40
C GLY A 63 23.72 -1.71 1.25
N ASP A 64 22.42 -1.76 0.99
CA ASP A 64 21.88 -2.44 -0.18
C ASP A 64 21.72 -1.42 -1.31
N PRO A 65 22.57 -1.47 -2.36
CA PRO A 65 22.52 -0.47 -3.43
C PRO A 65 21.36 -0.65 -4.39
N ASP A 66 20.60 -1.74 -4.25
CA ASP A 66 19.58 -2.12 -5.22
C ASP A 66 18.27 -2.50 -4.51
N PRO A 67 17.61 -1.53 -3.86
CA PRO A 67 16.37 -1.83 -3.15
C PRO A 67 15.25 -2.20 -4.11
N GLU A 68 14.30 -2.98 -3.60
CA GLU A 68 13.12 -3.37 -4.36
C GLU A 68 12.31 -2.13 -4.78
N ASP A 69 11.89 -2.08 -6.04
CA ASP A 69 11.06 -0.96 -6.52
C ASP A 69 9.90 -1.41 -7.39
N ALA A 70 9.81 -2.70 -7.69
CA ALA A 70 8.74 -3.24 -8.51
C ALA A 70 7.59 -3.76 -7.65
N SER A 71 6.38 -3.75 -8.21
CA SER A 71 5.24 -4.39 -7.56
C SER A 71 5.51 -5.88 -7.40
N SER A 72 4.96 -6.48 -6.34
CA SER A 72 5.05 -7.91 -6.12
C SER A 72 4.29 -8.65 -7.22
N LEU A 73 4.94 -9.64 -7.83
CA LEU A 73 4.32 -10.44 -8.90
C LEU A 73 3.79 -11.78 -8.38
N THR A 74 4.25 -12.23 -7.23
CA THR A 74 3.94 -13.55 -6.72
C THR A 74 3.46 -13.58 -5.29
N GLY A 75 3.53 -12.45 -4.58
CA GLY A 75 3.18 -12.38 -3.17
C GLY A 75 1.69 -12.23 -2.93
N SER A 76 1.30 -12.40 -1.66
CA SER A 76 -0.08 -12.20 -1.25
C SER A 76 -0.56 -10.77 -1.46
N MET A 77 0.38 -9.81 -1.45
CA MET A 77 0.04 -8.39 -1.66
C MET A 77 -0.45 -8.14 -3.07
N HIS A 78 0.21 -8.73 -4.06
CA HIS A 78 -0.24 -8.64 -5.45
C HIS A 78 -1.66 -9.21 -5.57
N ARG A 79 -1.93 -10.32 -4.92
CA ARG A 79 -3.25 -10.95 -4.98
C ARG A 79 -4.34 -10.07 -4.35
N ALA A 80 -3.97 -9.20 -3.42
CA ALA A 80 -4.94 -8.30 -2.80
C ALA A 80 -5.57 -7.33 -3.79
N TRP A 81 -4.87 -7.04 -4.88
CA TRP A 81 -5.35 -6.12 -5.93
C TRP A 81 -5.69 -6.81 -7.24
N ILE A 82 -5.76 -8.14 -7.27
CA ILE A 82 -5.87 -8.90 -8.51
C ILE A 82 -7.17 -8.62 -9.29
N ASN A 83 -8.24 -8.27 -8.59
CA ASN A 83 -9.53 -8.02 -9.23
C ASN A 83 -9.78 -6.55 -9.54
N VAL A 84 -8.81 -5.66 -9.28
CA VAL A 84 -9.01 -4.22 -9.48
C VAL A 84 -9.27 -3.91 -10.96
N LYS A 85 -8.58 -4.58 -11.86
CA LYS A 85 -8.73 -4.34 -13.29
C LYS A 85 -10.13 -4.70 -13.77
N SER A 86 -10.68 -5.80 -13.29
CA SER A 86 -12.04 -6.21 -13.63
C SER A 86 -13.07 -5.21 -13.10
N ALA A 87 -12.91 -4.79 -11.83
CA ALA A 87 -13.82 -3.80 -11.24
C ALA A 87 -13.77 -2.48 -11.99
N VAL A 88 -12.58 -2.06 -12.42
CA VAL A 88 -12.38 -0.82 -13.18
C VAL A 88 -13.04 -0.93 -14.55
N THR A 89 -12.86 -2.07 -15.24
CA THR A 89 -13.43 -2.30 -16.55
C THR A 89 -14.96 -2.21 -16.51
N ASN A 90 -15.56 -2.72 -15.45
CA ASN A 90 -17.01 -2.70 -15.26
C ASN A 90 -17.52 -1.39 -14.67
N ARG A 91 -16.63 -0.49 -14.29
CA ARG A 91 -16.93 0.81 -13.66
C ARG A 91 -17.89 0.65 -12.47
N ASP A 92 -17.69 -0.42 -11.70
CA ASP A 92 -18.49 -0.71 -10.51
C ASP A 92 -17.86 -0.05 -9.31
N ARG A 93 -18.41 1.10 -8.92
CA ARG A 93 -17.87 1.91 -7.82
C ARG A 93 -17.72 1.11 -6.52
N HIS A 94 -18.74 0.35 -6.16
CA HIS A 94 -18.70 -0.45 -4.93
C HIS A 94 -17.59 -1.52 -5.03
N ALA A 95 -17.50 -2.19 -6.17
CA ALA A 95 -16.48 -3.23 -6.38
C ALA A 95 -15.07 -2.63 -6.32
N ILE A 96 -14.88 -1.43 -6.89
CA ILE A 96 -13.58 -0.76 -6.84
C ILE A 96 -13.21 -0.43 -5.39
N LEU A 97 -14.15 0.09 -4.62
CA LEU A 97 -13.91 0.39 -3.20
C LEU A 97 -13.64 -0.86 -2.39
N ALA A 98 -14.34 -1.96 -2.70
CA ALA A 98 -14.13 -3.24 -2.02
C ALA A 98 -12.73 -3.78 -2.31
N GLU A 99 -12.25 -3.66 -3.56
CA GLU A 99 -10.89 -4.08 -3.90
C GLU A 99 -9.84 -3.20 -3.22
N ALA A 100 -10.09 -1.89 -3.18
CA ALA A 100 -9.19 -0.97 -2.50
C ALA A 100 -9.10 -1.30 -1.01
N GLU A 101 -10.23 -1.63 -0.37
CA GLU A 101 -10.22 -2.02 1.03
C GLU A 101 -9.43 -3.30 1.25
N ARG A 102 -9.58 -4.28 0.37
CA ARG A 102 -8.83 -5.53 0.48
C ARG A 102 -7.33 -5.27 0.37
N GLY A 103 -6.92 -4.41 -0.57
CA GLY A 103 -5.53 -4.00 -0.68
C GLY A 103 -5.04 -3.28 0.58
N GLU A 104 -5.89 -2.44 1.15
CA GLU A 104 -5.55 -1.73 2.39
C GLU A 104 -5.46 -2.67 3.58
N ASP A 105 -6.34 -3.68 3.67
CA ASP A 105 -6.25 -4.71 4.71
C ASP A 105 -4.88 -5.38 4.67
N ALA A 106 -4.43 -5.73 3.47
CA ALA A 106 -3.12 -6.36 3.30
C ALA A 106 -1.99 -5.41 3.72
N ALA A 107 -2.11 -4.13 3.38
CA ALA A 107 -1.10 -3.13 3.75
C ALA A 107 -1.07 -2.93 5.27
N VAL A 108 -2.22 -2.80 5.91
CA VAL A 108 -2.29 -2.66 7.38
C VAL A 108 -1.63 -3.87 8.05
N SER A 109 -1.93 -5.07 7.56
CA SER A 109 -1.35 -6.30 8.11
C SER A 109 0.16 -6.33 7.93
N ALA A 110 0.66 -5.91 6.76
CA ALA A 110 2.10 -5.89 6.49
C ALA A 110 2.83 -4.92 7.42
N TYR A 111 2.26 -3.74 7.66
CA TYR A 111 2.86 -2.78 8.60
C TYR A 111 2.80 -3.28 10.03
N SER A 112 1.71 -3.92 10.41
CA SER A 112 1.57 -4.52 11.75
C SER A 112 2.67 -5.56 11.98
N ASP A 113 2.88 -6.44 11.01
CA ASP A 113 3.90 -7.47 11.08
C ASP A 113 5.30 -6.85 11.17
N ALA A 114 5.54 -5.80 10.37
CA ALA A 114 6.83 -5.10 10.38
C ALA A 114 7.12 -4.46 11.74
N MET A 115 6.09 -3.90 12.38
CA MET A 115 6.23 -3.26 13.69
C MET A 115 6.58 -4.26 14.79
N GLU A 116 6.28 -5.54 14.58
CA GLU A 116 6.65 -6.59 15.53
C GLU A 116 8.10 -7.04 15.37
N LYS A 117 8.76 -6.64 14.28
CA LYS A 117 10.16 -6.97 14.05
C LYS A 117 11.06 -6.04 14.86
N ASN A 118 12.29 -6.49 15.06
CA ASN A 118 13.28 -5.72 15.82
C ASN A 118 13.98 -4.71 14.89
N LEU A 119 13.27 -3.60 14.63
CA LEU A 119 13.78 -2.56 13.74
C LEU A 119 14.61 -1.53 14.49
N PRO A 120 15.70 -1.02 13.89
CA PRO A 120 16.43 0.12 14.49
C PRO A 120 15.50 1.31 14.70
N ALA A 121 15.77 2.08 15.76
CA ALA A 121 14.87 3.17 16.16
C ALA A 121 14.52 4.16 15.05
N PRO A 122 15.47 4.64 14.23
CA PRO A 122 15.11 5.57 13.14
C PRO A 122 14.19 4.96 12.09
N ILE A 123 14.40 3.68 11.78
CA ILE A 123 13.59 2.96 10.80
C ILE A 123 12.20 2.69 11.39
N LYS A 124 12.16 2.30 12.66
CA LYS A 124 10.89 2.05 13.33
C LYS A 124 10.02 3.30 13.36
N GLU A 125 10.63 4.47 13.54
CA GLU A 125 9.91 5.73 13.50
C GLU A 125 9.25 5.98 12.14
N VAL A 126 9.97 5.75 11.05
CA VAL A 126 9.43 5.92 9.70
C VAL A 126 8.28 4.94 9.46
N VAL A 127 8.50 3.66 9.77
CA VAL A 127 7.49 2.61 9.58
C VAL A 127 6.25 2.92 10.41
N SER A 128 6.42 3.36 11.66
CA SER A 128 5.30 3.70 12.54
C SER A 128 4.48 4.86 11.98
N ARG A 129 5.14 5.91 11.52
CA ARG A 129 4.47 7.08 10.94
C ARG A 129 3.67 6.69 9.71
N GLN A 130 4.27 5.89 8.82
CA GLN A 130 3.58 5.41 7.64
C GLN A 130 2.40 4.52 7.99
N SER A 131 2.56 3.66 9.01
CA SER A 131 1.50 2.76 9.47
C SER A 131 0.24 3.53 9.87
N VAL A 132 0.41 4.64 10.58
CA VAL A 132 -0.72 5.48 11.00
C VAL A 132 -1.47 6.01 9.79
N GLU A 133 -0.76 6.49 8.79
CA GLU A 133 -1.36 7.04 7.57
C GLU A 133 -2.06 5.96 6.74
N VAL A 134 -1.46 4.78 6.67
CA VAL A 134 -2.05 3.64 5.95
C VAL A 134 -3.35 3.22 6.62
N LYS A 135 -3.37 3.17 7.95
CA LYS A 135 -4.58 2.81 8.68
C LYS A 135 -5.67 3.86 8.49
N ALA A 136 -5.31 5.14 8.49
CA ALA A 136 -6.28 6.21 8.25
C ALA A 136 -6.92 6.08 6.86
N ALA A 137 -6.12 5.75 5.84
CA ALA A 137 -6.62 5.51 4.50
C ALA A 137 -7.54 4.30 4.45
N HIS A 138 -7.16 3.22 5.12
CA HIS A 138 -7.99 2.01 5.23
C HIS A 138 -9.38 2.35 5.79
N ASP A 139 -9.42 3.09 6.88
CA ASP A 139 -10.67 3.42 7.55
C ASP A 139 -11.55 4.29 6.65
N LYS A 140 -10.94 5.22 5.92
CA LYS A 140 -11.67 6.09 4.99
C LYS A 140 -12.26 5.30 3.81
N ILE A 141 -11.48 4.40 3.23
CA ILE A 141 -11.94 3.56 2.12
C ILE A 141 -13.08 2.66 2.59
N ARG A 142 -12.94 2.09 3.78
CA ARG A 142 -13.99 1.24 4.35
C ARG A 142 -15.29 1.99 4.54
N ALA A 143 -15.23 3.21 5.07
CA ALA A 143 -16.41 4.04 5.27
C ALA A 143 -17.09 4.36 3.94
N LEU A 144 -16.31 4.66 2.90
CA LEU A 144 -16.84 4.93 1.57
C LEU A 144 -17.49 3.69 0.96
N ARG A 145 -16.88 2.52 1.13
CA ARG A 145 -17.46 1.27 0.66
C ARG A 145 -18.80 1.01 1.32
N ASP A 146 -18.87 1.16 2.63
CA ASP A 146 -20.10 0.92 3.38
C ASP A 146 -21.19 1.89 2.97
N SER A 147 -20.83 3.14 2.68
CA SER A 147 -21.76 4.14 2.18
C SER A 147 -22.37 3.75 0.85
N THR A 148 -21.55 3.21 -0.09
CA THR A 148 -22.06 2.79 -1.41
C THR A 148 -22.95 1.55 -1.31
N ALA A 149 -22.69 0.67 -0.34
CA ALA A 149 -23.51 -0.53 -0.16
C ALA A 149 -24.93 -0.20 0.27
N GLN A 150 -25.15 0.97 0.87
CA GLN A 150 -26.46 1.39 1.37
C GLN A 150 -27.26 2.19 0.35
N SER A 151 -26.62 2.56 -0.73
CA SER A 151 -27.29 3.30 -1.80
C SER A 151 -27.81 2.36 -2.87
#